data_d5c02ecff8949f3e6b8ff341ec15dd1a
#
_entry.id   d5c02ecff8949f3e6b8ff341ec15dd1a
#
_cell.length_a   1.000
_cell.length_b   1.000
_cell.length_c   1.000
_cell.angle_alpha   90.00
_cell.angle_beta   90.00
_cell.angle_gamma   90.00
#
_symmetry.space_group_name_H-M   'P 1'
#
loop_
_entity.id
_entity.type
_entity.pdbx_description
1 polymer ?
#
loop_
_entity_poly.entity_id
_entity_poly.type
_entity_poly.pdbx_seq_one_letter_code
_entity_poly.pdbx_strand_id
1 'polypeptide(L)'
;MRLCDNEIDRDNERFPAATLEELAPLFVGRSGLFDHQWSTRNQAARIYRTEVVRESWMTEAGEPYCYLKGCAYLLRTEGNRELIAAIEGGIKKEVSVGCAVERSVCSICGEEFHTCPHEKGAEYGGRRCWAELVGATDAYEWSFVAVPAQRNAGVMKHMRMEQEAALGRKYLESLRGEVARLGGLAGLGLEHAVLRG
;
A
#
# COMPACT_ATOMS: atom_id res chain seq x y z
N MET A 1 3.90 1.44 7.20
CA MET A 1 3.27 2.56 6.48
C MET A 1 1.77 2.35 6.37
N ARG A 2 0.99 3.41 6.25
CA ARG A 2 -0.42 3.34 5.85
C ARG A 2 -0.45 3.34 4.31
N LEU A 3 -0.95 2.27 3.72
CA LEU A 3 -1.04 2.12 2.25
C LEU A 3 -2.24 2.89 1.71
N CYS A 4 -3.41 2.61 2.24
CA CYS A 4 -4.68 3.24 1.91
C CYS A 4 -5.64 3.13 3.11
N ASP A 5 -6.75 3.85 3.07
CA ASP A 5 -7.76 3.86 4.12
C ASP A 5 -9.20 3.93 3.53
N ASN A 6 -10.22 3.92 4.41
CA ASN A 6 -11.62 4.02 4.00
C ASN A 6 -12.17 5.45 4.06
N GLU A 7 -11.32 6.48 4.13
CA GLU A 7 -11.76 7.86 4.02
C GLU A 7 -11.94 8.25 2.55
N ILE A 8 -12.77 9.26 2.30
CA ILE A 8 -12.94 9.82 0.95
C ILE A 8 -11.68 10.60 0.57
N ASP A 9 -11.09 10.23 -0.54
CA ASP A 9 -9.83 10.79 -1.01
C ASP A 9 -9.97 12.10 -1.81
N ARG A 10 -8.88 12.57 -2.42
CA ARG A 10 -8.86 13.80 -3.24
C ARG A 10 -9.60 13.66 -4.56
N ASP A 11 -9.73 12.44 -5.06
CA ASP A 11 -10.42 12.13 -6.32
C ASP A 11 -11.90 11.83 -6.10
N ASN A 12 -12.40 12.03 -4.86
CA ASN A 12 -13.72 11.64 -4.39
C ASN A 12 -13.99 10.15 -4.63
N GLU A 13 -13.01 9.34 -4.27
CA GLU A 13 -13.10 7.87 -4.26
C GLU A 13 -12.81 7.36 -2.85
N ARG A 14 -13.27 6.17 -2.54
CA ARG A 14 -12.93 5.50 -1.29
C ARG A 14 -12.94 3.98 -1.44
N PHE A 15 -12.17 3.32 -0.61
CA PHE A 15 -12.26 1.89 -0.40
C PHE A 15 -13.18 1.60 0.80
N PRO A 16 -14.32 0.90 0.66
CA PRO A 16 -15.02 0.33 1.80
C PRO A 16 -14.11 -0.58 2.63
N ALA A 17 -14.44 -0.76 3.91
CA ALA A 17 -13.64 -1.61 4.81
C ALA A 17 -13.44 -3.04 4.27
N ALA A 18 -14.48 -3.61 3.62
CA ALA A 18 -14.39 -4.93 2.98
C ALA A 18 -13.32 -4.98 1.89
N THR A 19 -13.26 -3.94 1.05
CA THR A 19 -12.24 -3.86 -0.01
C THR A 19 -10.83 -3.74 0.56
N LEU A 20 -10.63 -3.06 1.70
CA LEU A 20 -9.32 -3.05 2.37
C LEU A 20 -8.92 -4.43 2.88
N GLU A 21 -9.88 -5.24 3.35
CA GLU A 21 -9.64 -6.63 3.77
C GLU A 21 -9.24 -7.52 2.58
N GLU A 22 -9.88 -7.33 1.44
CA GLU A 22 -9.54 -8.02 0.18
C GLU A 22 -8.16 -7.60 -0.35
N LEU A 23 -7.82 -6.31 -0.29
CA LEU A 23 -6.52 -5.79 -0.71
C LEU A 23 -5.37 -6.30 0.18
N ALA A 24 -5.63 -6.58 1.45
CA ALA A 24 -4.59 -6.94 2.40
C ALA A 24 -3.72 -8.12 1.93
N PRO A 25 -4.25 -9.29 1.57
CA PRO A 25 -3.42 -10.39 1.06
C PRO A 25 -2.79 -10.09 -0.30
N LEU A 26 -3.44 -9.29 -1.15
CA LEU A 26 -2.97 -8.97 -2.50
C LEU A 26 -1.69 -8.10 -2.48
N PHE A 27 -1.53 -7.24 -1.49
CA PHE A 27 -0.34 -6.40 -1.35
C PHE A 27 0.89 -7.13 -0.80
N VAL A 28 0.75 -8.32 -0.22
CA VAL A 28 1.92 -9.09 0.24
C VAL A 28 2.79 -9.47 -0.95
N GLY A 29 4.09 -9.16 -0.88
CA GLY A 29 5.04 -9.40 -1.95
C GLY A 29 5.10 -8.28 -3.02
N ARG A 30 4.25 -7.25 -2.96
CA ARG A 30 4.27 -6.17 -3.97
C ARG A 30 5.43 -5.21 -3.76
N SER A 31 5.95 -4.72 -4.89
CA SER A 31 7.11 -3.82 -4.93
C SER A 31 6.74 -2.40 -4.55
N GLY A 32 7.66 -1.75 -3.86
CA GLY A 32 7.67 -0.30 -3.69
C GLY A 32 8.44 0.36 -4.82
N LEU A 33 7.80 1.31 -5.49
CA LEU A 33 8.30 2.05 -6.64
C LEU A 33 8.40 3.56 -6.33
N PHE A 34 8.61 4.35 -7.37
CA PHE A 34 8.53 5.82 -7.35
C PHE A 34 7.59 6.27 -8.47
N ASP A 35 6.69 7.23 -8.13
CA ASP A 35 5.83 7.94 -9.08
C ASP A 35 5.03 7.01 -10.03
N HIS A 36 4.62 5.83 -9.54
CA HIS A 36 3.92 4.80 -10.32
C HIS A 36 4.64 4.38 -11.62
N GLN A 37 5.95 4.54 -11.68
CA GLN A 37 6.76 4.16 -12.84
C GLN A 37 7.10 2.68 -12.79
N TRP A 38 6.42 1.89 -13.58
CA TRP A 38 6.58 0.43 -13.66
C TRP A 38 7.86 0.04 -14.38
N SER A 39 8.94 0.01 -13.63
CA SER A 39 10.27 -0.33 -14.10
C SER A 39 11.00 -1.17 -13.07
N THR A 40 11.72 -2.19 -13.52
CA THR A 40 12.57 -3.00 -12.63
C THR A 40 13.66 -2.18 -11.94
N ARG A 41 14.10 -1.08 -12.55
CA ARG A 41 15.08 -0.17 -11.96
C ARG A 41 14.53 0.66 -10.80
N ASN A 42 13.20 0.85 -10.76
CA ASN A 42 12.51 1.63 -9.73
C ASN A 42 12.09 0.80 -8.53
N GLN A 43 12.32 -0.51 -8.53
CA GLN A 43 11.99 -1.36 -7.39
C GLN A 43 12.95 -1.09 -6.23
N ALA A 44 12.44 -0.46 -5.16
CA ALA A 44 13.24 -0.06 -4.01
C ALA A 44 12.93 -0.89 -2.76
N ALA A 45 11.70 -1.35 -2.61
CA ALA A 45 11.21 -2.01 -1.41
C ALA A 45 10.22 -3.14 -1.74
N ARG A 46 9.89 -3.97 -0.72
CA ARG A 46 8.88 -5.02 -0.90
C ARG A 46 8.08 -5.24 0.37
N ILE A 47 6.75 -5.32 0.24
CA ILE A 47 5.85 -5.62 1.37
C ILE A 47 6.02 -7.09 1.76
N TYR A 48 6.19 -7.35 3.06
CA TYR A 48 6.24 -8.70 3.60
C TYR A 48 5.06 -9.04 4.52
N ARG A 49 4.30 -8.04 4.96
CA ARG A 49 3.11 -8.22 5.81
C ARG A 49 2.15 -7.05 5.63
N THR A 50 0.86 -7.36 5.70
CA THR A 50 -0.23 -6.40 5.74
C THR A 50 -1.19 -6.71 6.88
N GLU A 51 -1.91 -5.72 7.37
CA GLU A 51 -3.01 -5.86 8.32
C GLU A 51 -3.99 -4.70 8.17
N VAL A 52 -5.29 -4.95 8.35
CA VAL A 52 -6.29 -3.89 8.46
C VAL A 52 -6.38 -3.45 9.91
N VAL A 53 -6.09 -2.17 10.16
CA VAL A 53 -6.14 -1.55 11.49
C VAL A 53 -7.42 -0.72 11.58
N ARG A 54 -8.19 -0.90 12.66
CA ARG A 54 -9.41 -0.13 12.95
C ARG A 54 -9.15 0.86 14.06
N GLU A 55 -9.73 2.05 13.93
CA GLU A 55 -9.65 3.11 14.92
C GLU A 55 -11.05 3.51 15.41
N SER A 56 -11.14 4.28 16.50
CA SER A 56 -12.42 4.55 17.18
C SER A 56 -13.19 5.75 16.63
N TRP A 57 -12.67 6.46 15.64
CA TRP A 57 -13.33 7.61 15.04
C TRP A 57 -14.04 7.26 13.73
N MET A 58 -14.94 8.13 13.27
CA MET A 58 -15.78 7.91 12.10
C MET A 58 -15.22 8.68 10.90
N THR A 59 -15.33 8.07 9.72
CA THR A 59 -15.02 8.71 8.43
C THR A 59 -16.09 9.72 8.03
N GLU A 60 -15.83 10.54 7.04
CA GLU A 60 -16.83 11.42 6.41
C GLU A 60 -18.01 10.62 5.84
N ALA A 61 -17.78 9.40 5.38
CA ALA A 61 -18.83 8.49 4.90
C ALA A 61 -19.69 7.89 6.02
N GLY A 62 -19.40 8.16 7.30
CA GLY A 62 -20.15 7.69 8.45
C GLY A 62 -19.84 6.25 8.86
N GLU A 63 -18.71 5.70 8.47
CA GLU A 63 -18.22 4.36 8.89
C GLU A 63 -17.06 4.49 9.88
N PRO A 64 -16.85 3.47 10.74
CA PRO A 64 -15.63 3.40 11.55
C PRO A 64 -14.39 3.45 10.68
N TYR A 65 -13.46 4.34 11.03
CA TYR A 65 -12.23 4.48 10.26
C TYR A 65 -11.36 3.23 10.34
N CYS A 66 -10.87 2.81 9.19
CA CYS A 66 -9.87 1.76 9.12
C CYS A 66 -8.89 2.01 7.97
N TYR A 67 -7.71 1.42 8.07
CA TYR A 67 -6.69 1.55 7.05
C TYR A 67 -5.89 0.25 6.87
N LEU A 68 -5.38 0.08 5.66
CA LEU A 68 -4.47 -1.01 5.34
C LEU A 68 -3.04 -0.59 5.72
N LYS A 69 -2.47 -1.25 6.72
CA LYS A 69 -1.07 -1.10 7.11
C LYS A 69 -0.22 -2.10 6.34
N GLY A 70 0.82 -1.61 5.69
CA GLY A 70 1.86 -2.42 5.07
C GLY A 70 3.17 -2.32 5.83
N CYS A 71 3.83 -3.47 6.01
CA CYS A 71 5.20 -3.55 6.48
C CYS A 71 6.09 -3.96 5.30
N ALA A 72 7.06 -3.12 4.95
CA ALA A 72 7.97 -3.35 3.83
C ALA A 72 9.42 -3.33 4.31
N TYR A 73 10.28 -3.97 3.55
CA TYR A 73 11.72 -3.91 3.77
C TYR A 73 12.42 -3.24 2.59
N LEU A 74 13.51 -2.55 2.91
CA LEU A 74 14.53 -2.06 1.99
C LEU A 74 15.87 -2.68 2.38
N LEU A 75 16.69 -2.98 1.37
CA LEU A 75 18.06 -3.44 1.63
C LEU A 75 18.95 -2.24 2.00
N ARG A 76 19.74 -2.38 3.07
CA ARG A 76 20.77 -1.40 3.46
C ARG A 76 22.02 -1.64 2.63
N THR A 77 22.01 -1.13 1.41
CA THR A 77 23.17 -1.10 0.49
C THR A 77 23.69 0.31 0.35
N GLU A 78 24.88 0.46 -0.19
CA GLU A 78 25.46 1.79 -0.49
C GLU A 78 24.52 2.60 -1.43
N GLY A 79 23.93 1.95 -2.45
CA GLY A 79 23.01 2.60 -3.38
C GLY A 79 21.68 3.05 -2.75
N ASN A 80 21.28 2.49 -1.60
CA ASN A 80 20.04 2.84 -0.92
C ASN A 80 20.24 3.80 0.27
N ARG A 81 21.46 4.19 0.57
CA ARG A 81 21.77 5.02 1.75
C ARG A 81 21.01 6.35 1.77
N GLU A 82 21.02 7.06 0.64
CA GLU A 82 20.32 8.34 0.51
C GLU A 82 18.79 8.19 0.61
N LEU A 83 18.24 7.15 -0.01
CA LEU A 83 16.82 6.84 0.08
C LEU A 83 16.40 6.56 1.53
N ILE A 84 17.15 5.73 2.24
CA ILE A 84 16.88 5.39 3.64
C ILE A 84 16.95 6.64 4.51
N ALA A 85 17.99 7.49 4.33
CA ALA A 85 18.12 8.74 5.06
C ALA A 85 16.94 9.70 4.78
N ALA A 86 16.48 9.79 3.54
CA ALA A 86 15.32 10.61 3.18
C ALA A 86 14.01 10.10 3.80
N ILE A 87 13.82 8.78 3.89
CA ILE A 87 12.67 8.15 4.57
C ILE A 87 12.75 8.38 6.08
N GLU A 88 13.89 8.09 6.71
CA GLU A 88 14.11 8.26 8.14
C GLU A 88 14.00 9.74 8.55
N GLY A 89 14.45 10.65 7.70
CA GLY A 89 14.32 12.10 7.85
C GLY A 89 12.91 12.64 7.60
N GLY A 90 11.99 11.82 7.05
CA GLY A 90 10.62 12.22 6.73
C GLY A 90 10.47 13.07 5.48
N ILE A 91 11.50 13.13 4.63
CA ILE A 91 11.45 13.82 3.32
C ILE A 91 10.66 12.99 2.30
N LYS A 92 10.90 11.68 2.25
CA LYS A 92 10.10 10.73 1.47
C LYS A 92 9.14 10.03 2.41
N LYS A 93 7.89 10.47 2.42
CA LYS A 93 6.89 10.04 3.40
C LYS A 93 5.61 9.57 2.73
N GLU A 94 5.14 10.29 1.73
CA GLU A 94 3.86 10.05 1.07
C GLU A 94 3.95 8.82 0.18
N VAL A 95 2.88 7.99 0.24
CA VAL A 95 2.76 6.80 -0.62
C VAL A 95 1.39 6.75 -1.28
N SER A 96 1.32 6.10 -2.42
CA SER A 96 0.09 5.78 -3.14
C SER A 96 0.11 4.31 -3.54
N VAL A 97 -1.04 3.76 -3.90
CA VAL A 97 -1.20 2.35 -4.27
C VAL A 97 -1.75 2.22 -5.68
N GLY A 98 -1.26 1.22 -6.42
CA GLY A 98 -1.83 0.77 -7.68
C GLY A 98 -2.56 -0.55 -7.47
N CYS A 99 -3.87 -0.58 -7.70
CA CYS A 99 -4.71 -1.76 -7.57
C CYS A 99 -5.84 -1.77 -8.60
N ALA A 100 -6.52 -2.90 -8.72
CA ALA A 100 -7.74 -3.04 -9.50
C ALA A 100 -8.91 -3.47 -8.62
N VAL A 101 -10.09 -2.97 -8.96
CA VAL A 101 -11.37 -3.31 -8.33
C VAL A 101 -12.36 -3.78 -9.40
N GLU A 102 -13.34 -4.58 -8.99
CA GLU A 102 -14.37 -5.05 -9.91
C GLU A 102 -15.32 -3.92 -10.34
N ARG A 103 -15.68 -3.06 -9.37
CA ARG A 103 -16.76 -2.10 -9.55
C ARG A 103 -16.43 -0.76 -8.90
N SER A 104 -16.92 0.29 -9.55
CA SER A 104 -16.97 1.64 -8.99
C SER A 104 -18.43 2.04 -8.83
N VAL A 105 -18.90 2.18 -7.59
CA VAL A 105 -20.34 2.34 -7.26
C VAL A 105 -20.60 3.76 -6.76
N CYS A 106 -21.65 4.39 -7.27
CA CYS A 106 -22.06 5.73 -6.85
C CYS A 106 -22.64 5.74 -5.44
N SER A 107 -22.11 6.58 -4.56
CA SER A 107 -22.59 6.74 -3.17
C SER A 107 -24.02 7.31 -3.05
N ILE A 108 -24.55 7.93 -4.11
CA ILE A 108 -25.89 8.55 -4.11
C ILE A 108 -26.97 7.56 -4.53
N CYS A 109 -26.78 6.84 -5.65
CA CYS A 109 -27.81 5.95 -6.21
C CYS A 109 -27.48 4.45 -6.13
N GLY A 110 -26.24 4.08 -5.80
CA GLY A 110 -25.83 2.67 -5.71
C GLY A 110 -25.57 1.97 -7.06
N GLU A 111 -25.71 2.68 -8.17
CA GLU A 111 -25.44 2.15 -9.51
C GLU A 111 -23.95 2.23 -9.87
N GLU A 112 -23.54 1.53 -10.93
CA GLU A 112 -22.20 1.65 -11.50
C GLU A 112 -21.89 3.12 -11.82
N PHE A 113 -20.75 3.64 -11.37
CA PHE A 113 -20.47 5.07 -11.39
C PHE A 113 -20.46 5.65 -12.82
N HIS A 114 -19.93 4.91 -13.78
CA HIS A 114 -19.81 5.34 -15.17
C HIS A 114 -21.15 5.31 -15.96
N THR A 115 -22.21 4.72 -15.40
CA THR A 115 -23.54 4.66 -16.01
C THR A 115 -24.56 5.55 -15.32
N CYS A 116 -24.24 6.09 -14.14
CA CYS A 116 -25.14 6.96 -13.40
C CYS A 116 -24.96 8.45 -13.79
N PRO A 117 -25.95 9.31 -13.54
CA PRO A 117 -25.87 10.73 -13.90
C PRO A 117 -25.14 11.58 -12.85
N HIS A 118 -24.67 11.00 -11.74
CA HIS A 118 -24.04 11.76 -10.66
C HIS A 118 -22.55 11.99 -10.93
N GLU A 119 -22.05 13.13 -10.47
CA GLU A 119 -20.64 13.54 -10.64
C GLU A 119 -19.90 13.48 -9.31
N LYS A 120 -18.66 12.96 -9.31
CA LYS A 120 -17.79 12.92 -8.12
C LYS A 120 -17.55 14.33 -7.59
N GLY A 121 -17.71 14.53 -6.28
CA GLY A 121 -17.52 15.79 -5.59
C GLY A 121 -18.72 16.72 -5.62
N ALA A 122 -19.74 16.50 -6.46
CA ALA A 122 -20.97 17.27 -6.48
C ALA A 122 -21.90 16.91 -5.29
N GLU A 123 -22.78 17.83 -4.92
CA GLU A 123 -23.74 17.66 -3.82
C GLU A 123 -25.15 17.32 -4.35
N TYR A 124 -25.76 16.29 -3.76
CA TYR A 124 -27.12 15.83 -4.06
C TYR A 124 -27.90 15.65 -2.76
N GLY A 125 -28.89 16.53 -2.53
CA GLY A 125 -29.70 16.48 -1.31
C GLY A 125 -28.89 16.64 -0.03
N GLY A 126 -27.85 17.49 -0.03
CA GLY A 126 -26.98 17.75 1.11
C GLY A 126 -25.93 16.64 1.38
N ARG A 127 -25.76 15.69 0.45
CA ARG A 127 -24.72 14.67 0.50
C ARG A 127 -23.75 14.85 -0.65
N ARG A 128 -22.44 14.86 -0.36
CA ARG A 128 -21.40 14.82 -1.40
C ARG A 128 -21.41 13.46 -2.09
N CYS A 129 -21.20 13.47 -3.39
CA CYS A 129 -21.10 12.27 -4.20
C CYS A 129 -19.65 11.79 -4.27
N TRP A 130 -19.44 10.52 -4.03
CA TRP A 130 -18.15 9.84 -4.24
C TRP A 130 -18.35 8.47 -4.91
N ALA A 131 -17.26 7.89 -5.37
CA ALA A 131 -17.25 6.54 -5.90
C ALA A 131 -16.72 5.56 -4.84
N GLU A 132 -17.48 4.50 -4.59
CA GLU A 132 -17.08 3.35 -3.79
C GLU A 132 -16.32 2.36 -4.67
N LEU A 133 -15.07 2.08 -4.35
CA LEU A 133 -14.22 1.12 -5.06
C LEU A 133 -14.39 -0.26 -4.43
N VAL A 134 -15.16 -1.14 -5.06
CA VAL A 134 -15.66 -2.39 -4.49
C VAL A 134 -15.10 -3.60 -5.20
N GLY A 135 -14.73 -4.62 -4.43
CA GLY A 135 -14.23 -5.90 -4.95
C GLY A 135 -12.79 -5.80 -5.46
N ALA A 136 -11.81 -5.91 -4.57
CA ALA A 136 -10.41 -5.88 -4.98
C ALA A 136 -10.04 -7.13 -5.76
N THR A 137 -9.57 -6.98 -6.99
CA THR A 137 -9.18 -8.09 -7.88
C THR A 137 -7.68 -8.27 -7.98
N ASP A 138 -6.89 -7.19 -7.91
CA ASP A 138 -5.43 -7.25 -7.93
C ASP A 138 -4.80 -6.04 -7.21
N ALA A 139 -3.56 -6.21 -6.78
CA ALA A 139 -2.70 -5.14 -6.30
C ALA A 139 -1.41 -5.17 -7.11
N TYR A 140 -1.05 -4.08 -7.75
CA TYR A 140 0.10 -4.03 -8.66
C TYR A 140 1.38 -3.64 -7.95
N GLU A 141 1.33 -2.53 -7.23
CA GLU A 141 2.47 -1.93 -6.56
C GLU A 141 2.03 -0.88 -5.53
N TRP A 142 2.97 -0.34 -4.80
CA TRP A 142 2.85 0.91 -4.07
C TRP A 142 4.03 1.81 -4.42
N SER A 143 3.85 3.12 -4.38
CA SER A 143 4.87 4.08 -4.78
C SER A 143 5.07 5.19 -3.77
N PHE A 144 6.31 5.63 -3.60
CA PHE A 144 6.56 6.97 -3.06
C PHE A 144 6.13 8.00 -4.10
N VAL A 145 5.31 8.97 -3.69
CA VAL A 145 4.74 10.01 -4.55
C VAL A 145 4.86 11.37 -3.88
N ALA A 146 4.79 12.46 -4.67
CA ALA A 146 4.79 13.81 -4.11
C ALA A 146 3.45 14.16 -3.45
N VAL A 147 2.34 13.75 -4.06
CA VAL A 147 0.98 14.02 -3.55
C VAL A 147 0.13 12.76 -3.77
N PRO A 148 -0.23 12.03 -2.71
CA PRO A 148 -1.09 10.86 -2.82
C PRO A 148 -2.56 11.26 -3.00
N ALA A 149 -3.36 10.42 -3.66
CA ALA A 149 -4.81 10.56 -3.67
C ALA A 149 -5.36 10.52 -2.23
N GLN A 150 -4.98 9.54 -1.46
CA GLN A 150 -5.39 9.41 -0.06
C GLN A 150 -4.52 10.23 0.88
N ARG A 151 -5.14 11.17 1.60
CA ARG A 151 -4.47 12.20 2.43
C ARG A 151 -3.62 11.63 3.55
N ASN A 152 -4.00 10.46 4.07
CA ASN A 152 -3.36 9.82 5.22
C ASN A 152 -2.33 8.75 4.81
N ALA A 153 -2.20 8.43 3.51
CA ALA A 153 -1.27 7.43 3.04
C ALA A 153 0.18 7.89 3.20
N GLY A 154 1.00 7.06 3.82
CA GLY A 154 2.39 7.44 4.06
C GLY A 154 3.14 6.54 5.04
N VAL A 155 4.43 6.81 5.13
CA VAL A 155 5.32 6.16 6.10
C VAL A 155 4.96 6.64 7.51
N MET A 156 4.70 5.70 8.40
CA MET A 156 4.41 5.97 9.80
C MET A 156 5.70 5.86 10.61
N LYS A 157 6.05 6.90 11.38
CA LYS A 157 7.13 6.80 12.36
C LYS A 157 6.65 5.95 13.53
N HIS A 158 7.17 4.73 13.64
CA HIS A 158 6.94 3.89 14.82
C HIS A 158 8.04 4.11 15.85
N MET A 159 7.65 4.41 17.08
CA MET A 159 8.58 4.45 18.23
C MET A 159 9.08 3.05 18.69
N ARG A 160 8.76 1.98 17.95
CA ARG A 160 9.17 0.59 18.23
C ARG A 160 9.87 -0.06 17.05
N MET A 161 10.89 0.59 16.50
CA MET A 161 11.69 0.08 15.38
C MET A 161 12.34 -1.29 15.64
N GLU A 162 12.64 -1.66 16.89
CA GLU A 162 13.35 -2.89 17.20
C GLU A 162 12.52 -4.17 16.99
N GLN A 163 11.24 -4.16 17.34
CA GLN A 163 10.38 -5.35 17.21
C GLN A 163 9.98 -5.62 15.75
N GLU A 164 9.69 -4.59 14.97
CA GLU A 164 9.35 -4.73 13.55
C GLU A 164 10.58 -5.08 12.71
N ALA A 165 11.75 -4.54 13.04
CA ALA A 165 13.01 -4.95 12.42
C ALA A 165 13.37 -6.41 12.73
N ALA A 166 13.05 -6.91 13.93
CA ALA A 166 13.23 -8.31 14.29
C ALA A 166 12.28 -9.23 13.48
N LEU A 167 11.04 -8.82 13.24
CA LEU A 167 10.08 -9.55 12.44
C LEU A 167 10.48 -9.57 10.95
N GLY A 168 10.95 -8.46 10.43
CA GLY A 168 11.50 -8.37 9.07
C GLY A 168 12.71 -9.29 8.87
N ARG A 169 13.62 -9.34 9.84
CA ARG A 169 14.75 -10.30 9.82
C ARG A 169 14.28 -11.75 9.81
N LYS A 170 13.32 -12.13 10.66
CA LYS A 170 12.74 -13.47 10.68
C LYS A 170 12.11 -13.86 9.35
N TYR A 171 11.41 -12.93 8.69
CA TYR A 171 10.83 -13.17 7.37
C TYR A 171 11.91 -13.41 6.30
N LEU A 172 12.97 -12.60 6.29
CA LEU A 172 14.10 -12.80 5.38
C LEU A 172 14.83 -14.11 5.65
N GLU A 173 14.97 -14.53 6.91
CA GLU A 173 15.52 -15.84 7.28
C GLU A 173 14.63 -16.99 6.79
N SER A 174 13.31 -16.85 6.91
CA SER A 174 12.34 -17.83 6.38
C SER A 174 12.46 -17.97 4.87
N LEU A 175 12.51 -16.85 4.13
CA LEU A 175 12.71 -16.87 2.67
C LEU A 175 14.05 -17.53 2.28
N ARG A 176 15.14 -17.24 3.00
CA ARG A 176 16.44 -17.90 2.80
C ARG A 176 16.34 -19.41 3.01
N GLY A 177 15.61 -19.85 4.03
CA GLY A 177 15.37 -21.26 4.31
C GLY A 177 14.53 -21.97 3.22
N GLU A 178 13.56 -21.27 2.63
CA GLU A 178 12.77 -21.80 1.51
C GLU A 178 13.60 -21.90 0.22
N VAL A 179 14.37 -20.88 -0.09
CA VAL A 179 15.29 -20.88 -1.26
C VAL A 179 16.32 -21.99 -1.13
N ALA A 180 16.87 -22.22 0.07
CA ALA A 180 17.80 -23.30 0.33
C ALA A 180 17.14 -24.69 0.16
N ARG A 181 15.89 -24.86 0.62
CA ARG A 181 15.12 -26.11 0.45
C ARG A 181 14.76 -26.41 -1.00
N LEU A 182 14.57 -25.40 -1.83
CA LEU A 182 14.27 -25.54 -3.25
C LEU A 182 15.52 -25.80 -4.12
N GLY A 183 16.65 -26.15 -3.50
CA GLY A 183 17.86 -26.57 -4.20
C GLY A 183 18.83 -25.47 -4.58
N GLY A 184 18.67 -24.32 -3.96
CA GLY A 184 19.58 -23.19 -4.12
C GLY A 184 19.52 -22.54 -5.50
N LEU A 185 19.81 -21.23 -5.53
CA LEU A 185 19.98 -20.46 -6.76
C LEU A 185 21.41 -20.62 -7.36
N ALA A 186 22.15 -21.64 -6.94
CA ALA A 186 23.53 -21.91 -7.35
C ALA A 186 23.73 -22.00 -8.87
N GLY A 187 22.68 -22.40 -9.60
CA GLY A 187 22.70 -22.47 -11.07
C GLY A 187 22.37 -21.18 -11.80
N LEU A 188 21.92 -20.11 -11.09
CA LEU A 188 21.44 -18.88 -11.69
C LEU A 188 22.37 -17.67 -11.49
N GLY A 189 23.53 -17.84 -10.84
CA GLY A 189 24.47 -16.75 -10.59
C GLY A 189 23.96 -15.65 -9.65
N LEU A 190 22.90 -15.90 -8.91
CA LEU A 190 22.24 -14.93 -8.00
C LEU A 190 22.74 -15.04 -6.54
N GLU A 191 23.68 -15.92 -6.26
CA GLU A 191 24.22 -16.14 -4.90
C GLU A 191 24.81 -14.90 -4.25
N HIS A 192 25.33 -13.97 -5.03
CA HIS A 192 25.97 -12.76 -4.50
C HIS A 192 25.08 -11.57 -4.30
N ALA A 193 23.90 -11.53 -4.91
CA ALA A 193 23.00 -10.38 -4.81
C ALA A 193 22.11 -10.37 -3.54
N VAL A 194 21.83 -11.56 -2.99
CA VAL A 194 20.90 -11.74 -1.85
C VAL A 194 21.62 -11.86 -0.50
N LEU A 195 22.93 -12.20 -0.50
CA LEU A 195 23.65 -12.62 0.73
C LEU A 195 24.63 -11.60 1.30
N ARG A 196 24.80 -10.41 0.68
CA ARG A 196 25.66 -9.33 1.19
C ARG A 196 24.84 -8.08 1.46
N GLY A 197 24.09 -8.08 2.54
CA GLY A 197 23.43 -6.91 3.10
C GLY A 197 23.49 -6.96 4.62
#